data_6ed6dce91a76a907be4bcb21524c8448
#
_entry.id   6ed6dce91a76a907be4bcb21524c8448
#
_cell.length_a   1.000
_cell.length_b   1.000
_cell.length_c   1.000
_cell.angle_alpha   90.00
_cell.angle_beta   90.00
_cell.angle_gamma   90.00
#
_symmetry.space_group_name_H-M   'P 1'
#
loop_
_entity.id
_entity.type
_entity.pdbx_description
1 polymer ?
#
loop_
_entity_poly.entity_id
_entity_poly.type
_entity_poly.pdbx_seq_one_letter_code
_entity_poly.pdbx_strand_id
1 'polypeptide(L)'
;MKVFSTLVGAADLAHHLHDARWRVFDCSFDLVHPHAGELAYREVHIPGAIYAHLERDLSGPLTGKNGRHPLPDPARIAAKLGE
;
A
#
# COMPACT_ATOMS: atom_id res chain seq x y z
N MET A 1 27.24 3.93 -3.14
CA MET A 1 25.99 3.26 -2.77
C MET A 1 24.90 4.27 -2.53
N LYS A 2 23.76 4.07 -3.15
CA LYS A 2 22.63 4.98 -3.01
C LYS A 2 21.75 4.57 -1.82
N VAL A 3 21.44 5.53 -0.95
CA VAL A 3 20.61 5.29 0.25
C VAL A 3 19.27 6.00 0.09
N PHE A 4 18.19 5.28 0.31
CA PHE A 4 16.84 5.81 0.23
C PHE A 4 16.27 5.95 1.65
N SER A 5 15.66 7.10 1.97
CA SER A 5 15.02 7.32 3.27
C SER A 5 13.50 7.40 3.15
N THR A 6 12.98 8.26 2.29
CA THR A 6 11.53 8.49 2.17
C THR A 6 11.01 8.38 0.74
N LEU A 7 11.83 8.74 -0.26
CA LEU A 7 11.42 8.74 -1.66
C LEU A 7 12.42 7.99 -2.51
N VAL A 8 11.93 7.36 -3.58
CA VAL A 8 12.75 6.65 -4.54
C VAL A 8 12.21 6.91 -5.95
N GLY A 9 13.09 7.09 -6.93
CA GLY A 9 12.69 7.26 -8.32
C GLY A 9 12.27 5.94 -8.97
N ALA A 10 11.50 6.03 -10.07
CA ALA A 10 11.01 4.85 -10.77
C ALA A 10 12.14 3.96 -11.29
N ALA A 11 13.22 4.56 -11.83
CA ALA A 11 14.36 3.79 -12.33
C ALA A 11 15.08 3.04 -11.21
N ASP A 12 15.23 3.68 -10.06
CA ASP A 12 15.84 3.03 -8.88
C ASP A 12 14.98 1.88 -8.38
N LEU A 13 13.67 2.07 -8.31
CA LEU A 13 12.75 1.01 -7.91
C LEU A 13 12.84 -0.17 -8.87
N ALA A 14 12.88 0.09 -10.18
CA ALA A 14 12.98 -0.97 -11.18
C ALA A 14 14.20 -1.86 -10.97
N HIS A 15 15.32 -1.31 -10.52
CA HIS A 15 16.51 -2.08 -10.22
C HIS A 15 16.38 -2.99 -9.01
N HIS A 16 15.40 -2.76 -8.15
CA HIS A 16 15.21 -3.52 -6.91
C HIS A 16 13.97 -4.41 -6.90
N LEU A 17 13.25 -4.51 -8.01
CA LEU A 17 11.99 -5.29 -8.08
C LEU A 17 12.17 -6.77 -7.74
N HIS A 18 13.35 -7.33 -7.99
CA HIS A 18 13.64 -8.74 -7.69
C HIS A 18 14.42 -8.93 -6.39
N ASP A 19 14.64 -7.86 -5.63
CA ASP A 19 15.35 -7.92 -4.36
C ASP A 19 14.38 -8.32 -3.25
N ALA A 20 14.59 -9.48 -2.62
CA ALA A 20 13.70 -10.00 -1.59
C ALA A 20 13.59 -9.11 -0.34
N ARG A 21 14.51 -8.15 -0.17
CA ARG A 21 14.48 -7.19 0.94
C ARG A 21 13.53 -6.03 0.66
N TRP A 22 13.06 -5.88 -0.58
CA TRP A 22 12.15 -4.82 -0.99
C TRP A 22 10.74 -5.38 -1.15
N ARG A 23 9.78 -4.74 -0.49
CA ARG A 23 8.36 -5.04 -0.66
C ARG A 23 7.66 -3.80 -1.20
N VAL A 24 6.90 -3.97 -2.27
CA VAL A 24 6.19 -2.88 -2.92
C VAL A 24 4.69 -3.06 -2.68
N PHE A 25 4.05 -2.01 -2.20
CA PHE A 25 2.61 -1.98 -2.01
C PHE A 25 1.99 -0.89 -2.88
N ASP A 26 0.95 -1.24 -3.60
CA ASP A 26 0.16 -0.28 -4.37
C ASP A 26 -0.98 0.20 -3.48
N CYS A 27 -0.92 1.47 -3.09
CA CYS A 27 -1.89 2.09 -2.20
C CYS A 27 -2.82 3.07 -2.93
N SER A 28 -2.93 2.93 -4.25
CA SER A 28 -3.80 3.80 -5.06
C SER A 28 -5.23 3.76 -4.55
N PHE A 29 -5.83 4.93 -4.36
CA PHE A 29 -7.16 5.04 -3.78
C PHE A 29 -7.85 6.31 -4.26
N ASP A 30 -9.17 6.22 -4.49
CA ASP A 30 -10.01 7.36 -4.82
C ASP A 30 -11.09 7.47 -3.74
N LEU A 31 -11.14 8.62 -3.06
CA LEU A 31 -12.10 8.82 -1.96
C LEU A 31 -13.55 8.79 -2.41
N VAL A 32 -13.82 9.17 -3.66
CA VAL A 32 -15.16 9.17 -4.24
C VAL A 32 -15.55 7.79 -4.75
N HIS A 33 -14.58 7.05 -5.29
CA HIS A 33 -14.77 5.71 -5.84
C HIS A 33 -13.84 4.72 -5.13
N PRO A 34 -14.23 4.20 -3.94
CA PRO A 34 -13.34 3.40 -3.09
C PRO A 34 -12.75 2.13 -3.73
N HIS A 35 -13.36 1.62 -4.80
CA HIS A 35 -12.85 0.43 -5.48
C HIS A 35 -12.03 0.73 -6.73
N ALA A 36 -11.93 2.00 -7.13
CA ALA A 36 -11.23 2.37 -8.36
C ALA A 36 -9.76 2.01 -8.34
N GLY A 37 -9.09 2.22 -7.20
CA GLY A 37 -7.66 1.88 -7.06
C GLY A 37 -7.40 0.39 -7.20
N GLU A 38 -8.22 -0.44 -6.58
CA GLU A 38 -8.08 -1.89 -6.68
C GLU A 38 -8.37 -2.41 -8.08
N LEU A 39 -9.36 -1.84 -8.77
CA LEU A 39 -9.66 -2.20 -10.15
C LEU A 39 -8.49 -1.82 -11.07
N ALA A 40 -7.92 -0.64 -10.88
CA ALA A 40 -6.75 -0.21 -11.65
C ALA A 40 -5.55 -1.13 -11.40
N TYR A 41 -5.33 -1.54 -10.15
CA TYR A 41 -4.28 -2.49 -9.80
C TYR A 41 -4.44 -3.82 -10.54
N ARG A 42 -5.67 -4.32 -10.65
CA ARG A 42 -5.94 -5.59 -11.36
C ARG A 42 -5.63 -5.49 -12.84
N GLU A 43 -5.79 -4.32 -13.44
CA GLU A 43 -5.48 -4.12 -14.85
C GLU A 43 -3.98 -3.99 -15.10
N VAL A 44 -3.32 -3.07 -14.36
CA VAL A 44 -1.89 -2.80 -14.50
C VAL A 44 -1.31 -2.41 -13.15
N HIS A 45 -0.22 -3.04 -12.73
CA HIS A 45 0.50 -2.66 -11.54
C HIS A 45 1.98 -3.01 -11.66
N ILE A 46 2.79 -2.47 -10.75
CA ILE A 46 4.22 -2.78 -10.67
C ILE A 46 4.37 -4.28 -10.42
N PRO A 47 5.20 -5.00 -11.20
CA PRO A 47 5.39 -6.44 -11.01
C PRO A 47 5.76 -6.80 -9.57
N GLY A 48 5.03 -7.74 -9.00
CA GLY A 48 5.24 -8.17 -7.62
C GLY A 48 4.63 -7.28 -6.55
N ALA A 49 4.04 -6.14 -6.91
CA ALA A 49 3.40 -5.27 -5.94
C ALA A 49 2.12 -5.91 -5.38
N ILE A 50 1.88 -5.66 -4.10
CA ILE A 50 0.70 -6.13 -3.38
C ILE A 50 -0.23 -4.94 -3.17
N TYR A 51 -1.52 -5.11 -3.47
CA TYR A 51 -2.47 -4.03 -3.25
C TYR A 51 -2.82 -3.87 -1.77
N ALA A 52 -2.81 -2.63 -1.27
CA ALA A 52 -3.23 -2.29 0.08
C ALA A 52 -4.35 -1.25 0.01
N HIS A 53 -5.57 -1.67 0.36
CA HIS A 53 -6.76 -0.83 0.30
C HIS A 53 -6.81 0.09 1.52
N LEU A 54 -6.98 1.42 1.30
CA LEU A 54 -6.97 2.39 2.38
C LEU A 54 -7.98 2.05 3.48
N GLU A 55 -9.21 1.70 3.12
CA GLU A 55 -10.27 1.44 4.09
C GLU A 55 -10.25 0.02 4.64
N ARG A 56 -9.91 -0.97 3.80
CA ARG A 56 -9.93 -2.37 4.21
C ARG A 56 -8.67 -2.80 4.95
N ASP A 57 -7.50 -2.37 4.47
CA ASP A 57 -6.21 -2.86 4.95
C ASP A 57 -5.45 -1.87 5.82
N LEU A 58 -5.58 -0.57 5.55
CA LEU A 58 -4.77 0.47 6.16
C LEU A 58 -5.51 1.32 7.19
N SER A 59 -6.79 1.07 7.41
CA SER A 59 -7.61 1.80 8.38
C SER A 59 -8.31 0.84 9.31
N GLY A 60 -8.60 1.31 10.54
CA GLY A 60 -9.37 0.57 11.51
C GLY A 60 -10.87 0.77 11.34
N PRO A 61 -11.70 0.09 12.16
CA PRO A 61 -13.15 0.24 12.10
C PRO A 61 -13.58 1.65 12.51
N LEU A 62 -14.64 2.15 11.87
CA LEU A 62 -15.20 3.46 12.19
C LEU A 62 -16.04 3.37 13.46
N THR A 63 -15.77 4.26 14.41
CA THR A 63 -16.55 4.37 15.65
C THR A 63 -17.42 5.61 15.68
N GLY A 64 -17.27 6.49 14.71
CA GLY A 64 -17.92 7.80 14.69
C GLY A 64 -17.17 8.87 15.47
N LYS A 65 -16.11 8.49 16.19
CA LYS A 65 -15.32 9.40 17.03
C LYS A 65 -13.84 9.43 16.70
N ASN A 66 -13.38 8.54 15.81
CA ASN A 66 -11.95 8.34 15.51
C ASN A 66 -11.56 8.76 14.10
N GLY A 67 -12.35 9.61 13.47
CA GLY A 67 -12.06 10.14 12.16
C GLY A 67 -12.53 9.23 11.03
N ARG A 68 -12.21 9.65 9.80
CA ARG A 68 -12.67 8.97 8.57
C ARG A 68 -11.84 7.74 8.24
N HIS A 69 -10.53 7.82 8.47
CA HIS A 69 -9.60 6.72 8.25
C HIS A 69 -8.74 6.55 9.50
N PRO A 70 -9.29 5.92 10.56
CA PRO A 70 -8.53 5.73 11.80
C PRO A 70 -7.41 4.73 11.62
N LEU A 71 -6.43 4.78 12.53
CA LEU A 71 -5.32 3.83 12.51
C LEU A 71 -5.83 2.39 12.65
N PRO A 72 -5.27 1.44 11.89
CA PRO A 72 -5.66 0.04 12.00
C PRO A 72 -5.06 -0.60 13.26
N ASP A 73 -5.59 -1.76 13.62
CA ASP A 73 -5.00 -2.60 14.66
C ASP A 73 -3.57 -2.95 14.24
N PRO A 74 -2.56 -2.75 15.12
CA PRO A 74 -1.17 -3.05 14.79
C PRO A 74 -0.93 -4.49 14.30
N ALA A 75 -1.65 -5.47 14.85
CA ALA A 75 -1.53 -6.86 14.42
C ALA A 75 -2.04 -7.06 13.00
N ARG A 76 -3.11 -6.37 12.62
CA ARG A 76 -3.68 -6.47 11.27
C ARG A 76 -2.74 -5.85 10.22
N ILE A 77 -2.19 -4.67 10.51
CA ILE A 77 -1.27 -4.03 9.56
C ILE A 77 0.02 -4.84 9.45
N ALA A 78 0.51 -5.39 10.54
CA ALA A 78 1.69 -6.25 10.52
C ALA A 78 1.46 -7.50 9.66
N ALA A 79 0.29 -8.13 9.77
CA ALA A 79 -0.07 -9.27 8.93
C ALA A 79 -0.12 -8.90 7.45
N LYS A 80 -0.70 -7.74 7.12
CA LYS A 80 -0.75 -7.26 5.73
C LYS A 80 0.64 -7.01 5.17
N LEU A 81 1.50 -6.35 5.93
CA LEU A 81 2.86 -6.05 5.49
C LEU A 81 3.73 -7.29 5.36
N GLY A 82 3.37 -8.39 6.02
CA GLY A 82 4.07 -9.67 5.93
C GLY A 82 3.66 -10.56 4.75
N GLU A 83 2.68 -10.13 3.98
CA GLU A 83 2.23 -10.91 2.81
C GLU A 83 3.30 -11.12 1.72
#